data_1e1897a2aae17b629273fb250703b5d5
#
_entry.id   1e1897a2aae17b629273fb250703b5d5
#
_cell.length_a   1.000
_cell.length_b   1.000
_cell.length_c   1.000
_cell.angle_alpha   90.00
_cell.angle_beta   90.00
_cell.angle_gamma   90.00
#
_symmetry.space_group_name_H-M   'P 1'
#
loop_
_entity.id
_entity.type
_entity.pdbx_description
1 polymer ?
#
loop_
_entity_poly.entity_id
_entity_poly.type
_entity_poly.pdbx_seq_one_letter_code
_entity_poly.pdbx_strand_id
1 'polypeptide(L)'
;METADRGTEKGMEIQQVTLQKTAFLDLLMLADPQEDMIEKYLDSGDMFALYDDQGQVQSVCVVCQIGKRKCELKNLATREEAQGRGYGTALVHYVCEKYSYQCDTMYVGTGNTEKTIRFYQHCGFVHSHIVPGFFTANYREPIREEGVLLT
;
A
#
# COMPACT_ATOMS: atom_id res chain seq x y z
N MET A 1 -12.68 -21.51 4.15
CA MET A 1 -12.41 -20.88 4.20
C MET A 1 -12.04 -20.25 4.75
N GLU A 2 -11.76 -19.95 4.84
CA GLU A 2 -11.61 -19.24 5.40
C GLU A 2 -11.57 -18.22 5.09
N THR A 3 -11.76 -17.80 5.34
CA THR A 3 -11.87 -16.45 4.96
C THR A 3 -10.99 -15.55 5.76
N ALA A 4 -10.07 -16.16 6.46
CA ALA A 4 -9.20 -15.37 7.33
C ALA A 4 -8.42 -14.32 6.57
N ASP A 5 -8.11 -14.59 5.32
CA ASP A 5 -7.32 -13.66 4.53
C ASP A 5 -8.14 -12.93 3.50
N ARG A 6 -9.42 -12.85 3.71
CA ARG A 6 -10.29 -12.19 2.75
C ARG A 6 -11.13 -11.13 3.44
N GLY A 7 -11.19 -9.96 2.81
CA GLY A 7 -12.09 -8.92 3.25
C GLY A 7 -13.20 -8.78 2.25
N THR A 8 -14.41 -8.57 2.72
CA THR A 8 -15.56 -8.44 1.84
C THR A 8 -16.39 -7.26 2.25
N GLU A 9 -16.70 -6.39 1.29
CA GLU A 9 -17.58 -5.32 1.52
C GLU A 9 -18.31 -5.10 0.27
N LYS A 10 -19.51 -4.56 0.36
CA LYS A 10 -20.33 -4.27 -0.73
C LYS A 10 -19.68 -4.40 -2.06
N GLY A 11 -19.68 -5.56 -2.67
CA GLY A 11 -19.16 -5.79 -4.00
C GLY A 11 -17.65 -5.77 -4.10
N MET A 12 -16.96 -5.90 -2.99
CA MET A 12 -15.50 -5.92 -2.98
C MET A 12 -15.02 -7.18 -2.31
N GLU A 13 -13.94 -7.73 -2.83
CA GLU A 13 -13.29 -8.88 -2.22
C GLU A 13 -11.80 -8.64 -2.22
N ILE A 14 -11.13 -8.84 -1.08
CA ILE A 14 -9.71 -8.64 -0.95
C ILE A 14 -9.06 -9.99 -0.69
N GLN A 15 -8.02 -10.29 -1.46
CA GLN A 15 -7.29 -11.55 -1.34
C GLN A 15 -5.80 -11.28 -1.28
N GLN A 16 -5.09 -12.11 -0.53
CA GLN A 16 -3.64 -12.03 -0.52
C GLN A 16 -3.11 -12.73 -1.76
N VAL A 17 -2.18 -12.09 -2.44
CA VAL A 17 -1.58 -12.62 -3.66
C VAL A 17 -0.24 -13.23 -3.29
N THR A 18 -0.11 -14.54 -3.46
CA THR A 18 1.13 -15.22 -3.09
C THR A 18 1.89 -15.77 -4.29
N LEU A 19 1.24 -15.82 -5.46
CA LEU A 19 1.88 -16.34 -6.66
C LEU A 19 1.73 -15.35 -7.78
N GLN A 20 2.74 -15.30 -8.65
CA GLN A 20 2.66 -14.48 -9.86
C GLN A 20 2.37 -13.01 -9.53
N LYS A 21 3.05 -12.50 -8.54
CA LYS A 21 2.85 -11.11 -8.13
C LYS A 21 3.15 -10.14 -9.27
N THR A 22 4.05 -10.51 -10.16
CA THR A 22 4.42 -9.64 -11.27
C THR A 22 3.31 -9.46 -12.28
N ALA A 23 2.25 -10.28 -12.20
CA ALA A 23 1.11 -10.08 -13.08
C ALA A 23 0.44 -8.72 -12.84
N PHE A 24 0.70 -8.12 -11.68
CA PHE A 24 0.11 -6.82 -11.33
C PHE A 24 1.10 -5.67 -11.48
N LEU A 25 2.22 -5.91 -12.17
CA LEU A 25 3.28 -4.92 -12.26
C LEU A 25 2.81 -3.60 -12.83
N ASP A 26 1.99 -3.65 -13.88
CA ASP A 26 1.49 -2.42 -14.50
C ASP A 26 0.75 -1.57 -13.48
N LEU A 27 -0.05 -2.20 -12.66
CA LEU A 27 -0.82 -1.47 -11.66
C LEU A 27 0.09 -0.93 -10.57
N LEU A 28 1.05 -1.74 -10.12
CA LEU A 28 1.99 -1.31 -9.09
C LEU A 28 2.79 -0.09 -9.55
N MET A 29 3.10 -0.01 -10.83
CA MET A 29 3.90 1.09 -11.35
C MET A 29 3.13 2.40 -11.40
N LEU A 30 1.83 2.39 -11.20
CA LEU A 30 1.11 3.65 -11.09
C LEU A 30 1.52 4.40 -9.82
N ALA A 31 1.86 3.66 -8.77
CA ALA A 31 2.27 4.28 -7.51
C ALA A 31 3.78 4.42 -7.41
N ASP A 32 4.52 3.56 -8.09
CA ASP A 32 5.97 3.56 -8.01
C ASP A 32 6.53 3.28 -9.40
N PRO A 33 6.98 4.30 -10.10
CA PRO A 33 7.42 4.10 -11.49
C PRO A 33 8.77 3.41 -11.63
N GLN A 34 9.45 3.12 -10.53
CA GLN A 34 10.75 2.47 -10.62
C GLN A 34 10.59 0.97 -10.43
N GLU A 35 10.60 0.26 -11.55
CA GLU A 35 10.35 -1.17 -11.53
C GLU A 35 11.33 -1.92 -10.64
N ASP A 36 12.60 -1.53 -10.65
CA ASP A 36 13.57 -2.22 -9.84
C ASP A 36 13.35 -2.01 -8.35
N MET A 37 12.74 -0.91 -7.97
CA MET A 37 12.37 -0.71 -6.57
C MET A 37 11.21 -1.61 -6.19
N ILE A 38 10.25 -1.75 -7.10
CA ILE A 38 9.14 -2.65 -6.86
C ILE A 38 9.65 -4.07 -6.66
N GLU A 39 10.59 -4.50 -7.50
CA GLU A 39 11.13 -5.84 -7.40
C GLU A 39 11.82 -6.08 -6.07
N LYS A 40 12.39 -5.03 -5.49
CA LYS A 40 13.08 -5.18 -4.22
C LYS A 40 12.13 -5.58 -3.10
N TYR A 41 10.92 -5.04 -3.08
CA TYR A 41 10.04 -5.33 -1.97
C TYR A 41 8.90 -6.30 -2.32
N LEU A 42 8.75 -6.61 -3.61
CA LEU A 42 7.62 -7.44 -4.01
C LEU A 42 7.74 -8.87 -3.51
N ASP A 43 8.92 -9.45 -3.65
CA ASP A 43 9.11 -10.85 -3.24
C ASP A 43 9.01 -11.02 -1.73
N SER A 44 9.56 -10.08 -0.97
CA SER A 44 9.58 -10.21 0.47
C SER A 44 8.34 -9.64 1.15
N GLY A 45 7.59 -8.83 0.45
CA GLY A 45 6.40 -8.23 1.02
C GLY A 45 5.18 -9.08 0.84
N ASP A 46 4.14 -8.72 1.57
CA ASP A 46 2.82 -9.35 1.41
C ASP A 46 2.00 -8.48 0.49
N MET A 47 1.44 -9.09 -0.53
CA MET A 47 0.66 -8.36 -1.52
C MET A 47 -0.80 -8.71 -1.39
N PHE A 48 -1.65 -7.70 -1.53
CA PHE A 48 -3.10 -7.89 -1.48
C PHE A 48 -3.73 -7.21 -2.68
N ALA A 49 -4.76 -7.84 -3.20
CA ALA A 49 -5.49 -7.30 -4.34
C ALA A 49 -6.96 -7.21 -4.00
N LEU A 50 -7.57 -6.13 -4.43
CA LEU A 50 -9.00 -5.90 -4.23
C LEU A 50 -9.71 -6.05 -5.57
N TYR A 51 -10.71 -6.93 -5.58
CA TYR A 51 -11.51 -7.23 -6.77
C TYR A 51 -12.91 -6.65 -6.60
N ASP A 52 -13.48 -6.18 -7.70
CA ASP A 52 -14.86 -5.69 -7.65
C ASP A 52 -15.82 -6.87 -7.79
N ASP A 53 -17.11 -6.57 -7.87
CA ASP A 53 -18.12 -7.62 -7.93
C ASP A 53 -18.14 -8.34 -9.27
N GLN A 54 -17.38 -7.87 -10.23
CA GLN A 54 -17.21 -8.54 -11.52
C GLN A 54 -15.94 -9.38 -11.55
N GLY A 55 -15.22 -9.44 -10.44
CA GLY A 55 -13.97 -10.18 -10.39
C GLY A 55 -12.79 -9.46 -11.00
N GLN A 56 -12.90 -8.17 -11.26
CA GLN A 56 -11.82 -7.39 -11.85
C GLN A 56 -11.00 -6.74 -10.75
N VAL A 57 -9.67 -6.80 -10.88
CA VAL A 57 -8.81 -6.18 -9.89
C VAL A 57 -8.88 -4.66 -10.07
N GLN A 58 -9.10 -3.95 -8.99
CA GLN A 58 -9.19 -2.50 -9.02
C GLN A 58 -8.09 -1.83 -8.22
N SER A 59 -7.55 -2.50 -7.22
CA SER A 59 -6.52 -1.91 -6.38
C SER A 59 -5.62 -2.99 -5.84
N VAL A 60 -4.35 -2.65 -5.63
CA VAL A 60 -3.37 -3.58 -5.05
C VAL A 60 -2.52 -2.82 -4.06
N CYS A 61 -1.93 -3.55 -3.12
CA CYS A 61 -0.97 -2.94 -2.21
C CYS A 61 0.06 -3.97 -1.78
N VAL A 62 1.18 -3.49 -1.26
CA VAL A 62 2.24 -4.34 -0.75
C VAL A 62 2.64 -3.82 0.62
N VAL A 63 2.69 -4.71 1.60
CA VAL A 63 3.07 -4.38 2.97
C VAL A 63 4.31 -5.17 3.32
N CYS A 64 5.29 -4.50 3.91
CA CYS A 64 6.52 -5.15 4.35
C CYS A 64 6.72 -4.90 5.84
N GLN A 65 7.28 -5.89 6.52
CA GLN A 65 7.69 -5.68 7.88
C GLN A 65 9.08 -5.06 7.85
N ILE A 66 9.24 -3.91 8.47
CA ILE A 66 10.48 -3.15 8.39
C ILE A 66 11.23 -3.12 9.70
N GLY A 67 10.71 -3.76 10.71
CA GLY A 67 11.37 -3.82 12.01
C GLY A 67 10.47 -4.55 12.97
N LYS A 68 10.93 -4.63 14.22
CA LYS A 68 10.16 -5.32 15.24
C LYS A 68 8.85 -4.55 15.46
N ARG A 69 7.75 -5.21 15.16
CA ARG A 69 6.40 -4.66 15.32
C ARG A 69 6.19 -3.37 14.52
N LYS A 70 6.91 -3.24 13.39
CA LYS A 70 6.75 -2.10 12.49
C LYS A 70 6.56 -2.61 11.08
N CYS A 71 5.51 -2.14 10.43
CA CYS A 71 5.20 -2.49 9.04
C CYS A 71 5.12 -1.24 8.21
N GLU A 72 5.33 -1.39 6.93
CA GLU A 72 5.23 -0.27 6.02
C GLU A 72 4.41 -0.65 4.81
N LEU A 73 3.48 0.22 4.45
CA LEU A 73 2.72 0.10 3.21
C LEU A 73 3.62 0.65 2.11
N LYS A 74 4.22 -0.26 1.36
CA LYS A 74 5.21 0.10 0.35
C LYS A 74 4.60 0.57 -0.96
N ASN A 75 3.43 0.10 -1.26
CA ASN A 75 2.78 0.43 -2.53
C ASN A 75 1.28 0.32 -2.36
N LEU A 76 0.58 1.28 -2.86
CA LEU A 76 -0.88 1.24 -2.93
C LEU A 76 -1.26 1.88 -4.25
N ALA A 77 -1.85 1.11 -5.13
CA ALA A 77 -2.20 1.58 -6.46
C ALA A 77 -3.63 1.20 -6.78
N THR A 78 -4.35 2.13 -7.36
CA THR A 78 -5.73 1.92 -7.81
C THR A 78 -5.79 2.31 -9.28
N ARG A 79 -6.49 1.51 -10.09
CA ARG A 79 -6.65 1.82 -11.50
C ARG A 79 -7.18 3.25 -11.65
N GLU A 80 -6.68 3.95 -12.64
CA GLU A 80 -7.03 5.36 -12.80
C GLU A 80 -8.54 5.56 -12.91
N GLU A 81 -9.18 4.71 -13.69
CA GLU A 81 -10.62 4.87 -13.91
C GLU A 81 -11.45 4.46 -12.69
N ALA A 82 -10.81 3.86 -11.70
CA ALA A 82 -11.51 3.42 -10.50
C ALA A 82 -11.20 4.28 -9.28
N GLN A 83 -10.36 5.28 -9.44
CA GLN A 83 -10.02 6.13 -8.31
C GLN A 83 -11.24 6.94 -7.88
N GLY A 84 -11.28 7.26 -6.59
CA GLY A 84 -12.39 8.02 -6.07
C GLY A 84 -13.60 7.20 -5.70
N ARG A 85 -13.51 5.88 -5.77
CA ARG A 85 -14.63 5.00 -5.44
C ARG A 85 -14.47 4.26 -4.14
N GLY A 86 -13.42 4.56 -3.39
CA GLY A 86 -13.21 3.95 -2.08
C GLY A 86 -12.43 2.66 -2.09
N TYR A 87 -11.95 2.20 -3.23
CA TYR A 87 -11.21 0.94 -3.28
C TYR A 87 -9.90 1.02 -2.51
N GLY A 88 -9.14 2.11 -2.71
CA GLY A 88 -7.89 2.27 -1.97
C GLY A 88 -8.11 2.37 -0.48
N THR A 89 -9.13 3.10 -0.08
CA THR A 89 -9.46 3.24 1.34
C THR A 89 -9.80 1.90 1.96
N ALA A 90 -10.61 1.10 1.26
CA ALA A 90 -11.00 -0.21 1.76
C ALA A 90 -9.79 -1.11 1.92
N LEU A 91 -8.86 -1.06 0.97
CA LEU A 91 -7.67 -1.90 1.02
C LEU A 91 -6.75 -1.47 2.15
N VAL A 92 -6.60 -0.17 2.36
CA VAL A 92 -5.77 0.34 3.46
C VAL A 92 -6.35 -0.10 4.80
N HIS A 93 -7.66 0.03 4.97
CA HIS A 93 -8.28 -0.37 6.22
C HIS A 93 -8.11 -1.86 6.47
N TYR A 94 -8.22 -2.66 5.42
CA TYR A 94 -8.07 -4.09 5.55
C TYR A 94 -6.68 -4.46 6.04
N VAL A 95 -5.63 -3.90 5.43
CA VAL A 95 -4.28 -4.29 5.82
C VAL A 95 -3.93 -3.71 7.19
N CYS A 96 -4.41 -2.53 7.53
CA CYS A 96 -4.14 -1.98 8.86
C CYS A 96 -4.75 -2.86 9.93
N GLU A 97 -5.95 -3.35 9.70
CA GLU A 97 -6.58 -4.22 10.67
C GLU A 97 -5.88 -5.57 10.73
N LYS A 98 -5.53 -6.12 9.58
CA LYS A 98 -4.86 -7.41 9.53
C LYS A 98 -3.53 -7.40 10.26
N TYR A 99 -2.76 -6.32 10.09
CA TYR A 99 -1.44 -6.26 10.69
C TYR A 99 -1.44 -5.70 12.10
N SER A 100 -2.59 -5.28 12.61
CA SER A 100 -2.66 -4.76 13.98
C SER A 100 -2.29 -5.80 15.02
N TYR A 101 -2.34 -7.06 14.67
CA TYR A 101 -2.02 -8.13 15.60
C TYR A 101 -0.52 -8.38 15.70
N GLN A 102 0.24 -7.98 14.70
CA GLN A 102 1.67 -8.24 14.71
C GLN A 102 2.52 -6.98 14.65
N CYS A 103 1.91 -5.84 14.41
CA CYS A 103 2.63 -4.58 14.33
C CYS A 103 1.91 -3.53 15.16
N ASP A 104 2.70 -2.72 15.84
CA ASP A 104 2.16 -1.61 16.61
C ASP A 104 1.94 -0.39 15.72
N THR A 105 2.70 -0.29 14.64
CA THR A 105 2.68 0.88 13.79
C THR A 105 2.73 0.45 12.33
N MET A 106 1.88 1.06 11.54
CA MET A 106 1.93 0.93 10.10
C MET A 106 2.36 2.27 9.54
N TYR A 107 3.48 2.27 8.84
CA TYR A 107 4.00 3.48 8.23
C TYR A 107 3.64 3.51 6.76
N VAL A 108 3.54 4.71 6.22
CA VAL A 108 3.50 4.88 4.78
C VAL A 108 4.35 6.10 4.47
N GLY A 109 5.27 5.94 3.54
CA GLY A 109 6.10 7.04 3.09
C GLY A 109 5.43 7.67 1.90
N THR A 110 5.22 8.96 1.95
CA THR A 110 4.64 9.68 0.84
C THR A 110 5.58 10.80 0.42
N GLY A 111 5.42 11.22 -0.82
CA GLY A 111 6.07 12.42 -1.24
C GLY A 111 5.35 13.62 -0.67
N ASN A 112 5.66 14.77 -1.22
CA ASN A 112 5.16 16.02 -0.71
C ASN A 112 3.87 16.44 -1.37
N THR A 113 3.12 15.50 -1.91
CA THR A 113 1.88 15.80 -2.60
C THR A 113 0.75 15.90 -1.59
N GLU A 114 0.11 17.05 -1.55
CA GLU A 114 -0.96 17.27 -0.62
C GLU A 114 -2.10 16.28 -0.79
N LYS A 115 -2.39 15.92 -2.02
CA LYS A 115 -3.46 14.98 -2.31
C LYS A 115 -3.19 13.63 -1.65
N THR A 116 -1.96 13.14 -1.76
CA THR A 116 -1.59 11.86 -1.20
C THR A 116 -1.61 11.90 0.33
N ILE A 117 -1.10 12.98 0.89
CA ILE A 117 -1.10 13.14 2.35
C ILE A 117 -2.53 13.16 2.87
N ARG A 118 -3.41 13.90 2.21
CA ARG A 118 -4.80 13.96 2.64
C ARG A 118 -5.49 12.61 2.54
N PHE A 119 -5.15 11.84 1.49
CA PHE A 119 -5.73 10.52 1.34
C PHE A 119 -5.40 9.64 2.54
N TYR A 120 -4.13 9.61 2.94
CA TYR A 120 -3.76 8.77 4.05
C TYR A 120 -4.28 9.28 5.38
N GLN A 121 -4.37 10.59 5.54
CA GLN A 121 -4.98 11.15 6.74
C GLN A 121 -6.45 10.77 6.82
N HIS A 122 -7.12 10.76 5.69
CA HIS A 122 -8.52 10.36 5.63
C HIS A 122 -8.67 8.88 6.02
N CYS A 123 -7.67 8.07 5.73
CA CYS A 123 -7.68 6.66 6.11
C CYS A 123 -7.33 6.44 7.59
N GLY A 124 -7.03 7.51 8.33
CA GLY A 124 -6.74 7.37 9.74
C GLY A 124 -5.29 7.51 10.10
N PHE A 125 -4.42 7.73 9.12
CA PHE A 125 -3.01 7.94 9.39
C PHE A 125 -2.81 9.35 9.91
N VAL A 126 -1.82 9.50 10.78
CA VAL A 126 -1.48 10.83 11.30
C VAL A 126 -0.05 11.13 10.94
N HIS A 127 0.23 12.40 10.75
CA HIS A 127 1.57 12.85 10.41
C HIS A 127 2.47 12.56 11.61
N SER A 128 3.46 11.73 11.40
CA SER A 128 4.31 11.31 12.48
C SER A 128 5.59 12.13 12.52
N HIS A 129 6.33 12.13 11.44
CA HIS A 129 7.58 12.87 11.39
C HIS A 129 8.11 12.83 9.96
N ILE A 130 9.06 13.69 9.69
CA ILE A 130 9.75 13.70 8.42
C ILE A 130 11.04 12.93 8.63
N VAL A 131 11.33 12.00 7.73
CA VAL A 131 12.53 11.19 7.83
C VAL A 131 13.49 11.64 6.74
N PRO A 132 14.49 12.44 7.10
CA PRO A 132 15.46 12.89 6.10
C PRO A 132 16.16 11.70 5.49
N GLY A 133 16.26 11.69 4.19
CA GLY A 133 16.93 10.61 3.51
C GLY A 133 16.15 9.33 3.38
N PHE A 134 14.93 9.26 3.89
CA PHE A 134 14.15 8.04 3.80
C PHE A 134 14.00 7.60 2.34
N PHE A 135 13.50 8.49 1.50
CA PHE A 135 13.32 8.15 0.10
C PHE A 135 14.65 8.05 -0.61
N THR A 136 15.63 8.85 -0.21
CA THR A 136 16.94 8.77 -0.82
C THR A 136 17.56 7.40 -0.60
N ALA A 137 17.33 6.81 0.55
CA ALA A 137 17.86 5.48 0.84
C ALA A 137 17.16 4.39 0.06
N ASN A 138 15.90 4.60 -0.30
CA ASN A 138 15.09 3.58 -0.95
C ASN A 138 14.89 3.80 -2.43
N TYR A 139 15.14 5.00 -2.93
CA TYR A 139 14.94 5.32 -4.33
C TYR A 139 16.21 5.94 -4.87
N ARG A 140 16.47 5.70 -6.14
CA ARG A 140 17.68 6.23 -6.73
C ARG A 140 17.65 7.74 -6.86
N GLU A 141 16.48 8.30 -7.05
CA GLU A 141 16.34 9.73 -7.13
C GLU A 141 15.61 10.22 -5.91
N PRO A 142 16.07 11.30 -5.31
CA PRO A 142 15.42 11.81 -4.12
C PRO A 142 13.99 12.22 -4.44
N ILE A 143 13.10 11.79 -3.59
CA ILE A 143 11.75 12.25 -3.69
C ILE A 143 11.66 13.30 -2.65
N ARG A 144 11.57 14.50 -3.01
CA ARG A 144 11.60 15.46 -2.30
C ARG A 144 11.21 15.52 -1.25
N GLU A 145 11.36 16.09 -0.90
CA GLU A 145 11.44 16.49 -0.02
C GLU A 145 11.35 15.91 0.98
N GLU A 146 11.02 15.91 1.60
CA GLU A 146 11.08 15.38 2.71
C GLU A 146 10.26 14.27 2.70
N GLY A 147 10.51 13.09 2.67
CA GLY A 147 9.60 11.98 2.84
C GLY A 147 8.82 12.14 4.11
N VAL A 148 7.53 11.95 4.03
CA VAL A 148 6.65 12.07 5.18
C VAL A 148 6.13 10.69 5.53
N LEU A 149 6.30 10.28 6.79
CA LEU A 149 5.77 9.02 7.27
C LEU A 149 4.48 9.28 8.01
N LEU A 150 3.46 8.50 7.66
CA LEU A 150 2.15 8.60 8.31
C LEU A 150 1.85 7.29 9.01
N THR A 151 1.23 7.37 10.18
CA THR A 151 0.85 6.17 10.91
C THR A 151 -0.59 6.23 11.36
#